data_e3e3a83fa8fa46f9f2587f74322fee4a
#
_entry.id   e3e3a83fa8fa46f9f2587f74322fee4a
#
_cell.length_a   1.000
_cell.length_b   1.000
_cell.length_c   1.000
_cell.angle_alpha   90.00
_cell.angle_beta   90.00
_cell.angle_gamma   90.00
#
_symmetry.space_group_name_H-M   'P 1'
#
loop_
_entity.id
_entity.type
_entity.pdbx_description
1 polymer ?
#
loop_
_entity_poly.entity_id
_entity_poly.type
_entity_poly.pdbx_seq_one_letter_code
_entity_poly.pdbx_strand_id
1 'polypeptide(L)'
;MTLEQKVGQIIMPEINSITPEEAKIFFLGTILNGGGGYPNQIKNSSIQDWKNLSKSYYEASPEVNGIKIPILWGTDAVHGHNNVIGATIFPHNIALGATRNEKLIKKIGSAVAKEVSSTGIIWTFAPTIAVPQMIYGAEHMKATLKIQI
;
A
#
# COMPACT_ATOMS: atom_id res chain seq x y z
N MET A 1 -20.38 -10.11 -14.69
CA MET A 1 -19.95 -8.69 -14.69
C MET A 1 -20.23 -8.06 -16.02
N THR A 2 -20.85 -6.87 -16.04
CA THR A 2 -20.99 -6.04 -17.23
C THR A 2 -19.60 -5.48 -17.64
N LEU A 3 -19.53 -4.78 -18.76
CA LEU A 3 -18.29 -4.13 -19.19
C LEU A 3 -17.87 -3.04 -18.20
N GLU A 4 -18.81 -2.22 -17.76
CA GLU A 4 -18.56 -1.15 -16.77
C GLU A 4 -18.03 -1.72 -15.44
N GLN A 5 -18.61 -2.82 -14.96
CA GLN A 5 -18.13 -3.50 -13.75
C GLN A 5 -16.71 -4.05 -13.93
N LYS A 6 -16.38 -4.59 -15.10
CA LYS A 6 -15.00 -5.05 -15.40
C LYS A 6 -14.01 -3.88 -15.43
N VAL A 7 -14.43 -2.74 -16.02
CA VAL A 7 -13.62 -1.51 -16.03
C VAL A 7 -13.37 -1.04 -14.60
N GLY A 8 -14.39 -1.02 -13.74
CA GLY A 8 -14.23 -0.67 -12.32
C GLY A 8 -13.20 -1.53 -11.60
N GLN A 9 -13.12 -2.83 -11.92
CA GLN A 9 -12.16 -3.74 -11.29
C GLN A 9 -10.69 -3.45 -11.62
N ILE A 10 -10.39 -2.76 -12.72
CA ILE A 10 -9.03 -2.42 -13.13
C ILE A 10 -8.63 -0.98 -12.80
N ILE A 11 -9.54 -0.18 -12.26
CA ILE A 11 -9.27 1.19 -11.81
C ILE A 11 -8.82 1.14 -10.35
N MET A 12 -7.77 1.89 -10.02
CA MET A 12 -7.21 1.98 -8.68
C MET A 12 -7.07 3.45 -8.27
N PRO A 13 -8.14 4.08 -7.76
CA PRO A 13 -8.11 5.46 -7.30
C PRO A 13 -7.37 5.59 -5.96
N GLU A 14 -6.91 6.81 -5.69
CA GLU A 14 -6.34 7.23 -4.42
C GLU A 14 -7.47 7.54 -3.42
N ILE A 15 -7.29 7.18 -2.13
CA ILE A 15 -8.33 7.28 -1.09
C ILE A 15 -8.86 8.69 -0.83
N ASN A 16 -8.12 9.75 -1.17
CA ASN A 16 -8.61 11.11 -1.09
C ASN A 16 -9.57 11.49 -2.23
N SER A 17 -9.65 10.66 -3.27
CA SER A 17 -10.42 10.91 -4.49
C SER A 17 -11.67 10.06 -4.61
N ILE A 18 -11.91 9.16 -3.66
CA ILE A 18 -13.02 8.22 -3.70
C ILE A 18 -13.53 7.91 -2.30
N THR A 19 -14.83 7.80 -2.14
CA THR A 19 -15.46 7.33 -0.90
C THR A 19 -15.75 5.83 -0.97
N PRO A 20 -15.96 5.15 0.18
CA PRO A 20 -16.39 3.74 0.17
C PRO A 20 -17.69 3.53 -0.62
N GLU A 21 -18.65 4.46 -0.52
CA GLU A 21 -19.92 4.42 -1.25
C GLU A 21 -19.70 4.49 -2.76
N GLU A 22 -18.88 5.41 -3.22
CA GLU A 22 -18.51 5.53 -4.64
C GLU A 22 -17.72 4.31 -5.12
N ALA A 23 -16.82 3.77 -4.29
CA ALA A 23 -16.07 2.56 -4.62
C ALA A 23 -17.03 1.37 -4.89
N LYS A 24 -18.13 1.27 -4.15
CA LYS A 24 -19.18 0.28 -4.40
C LYS A 24 -19.93 0.56 -5.69
N ILE A 25 -20.34 1.82 -5.94
CA ILE A 25 -21.10 2.23 -7.14
C ILE A 25 -20.28 1.97 -8.41
N PHE A 26 -19.01 2.30 -8.38
CA PHE A 26 -18.10 2.13 -9.53
C PHE A 26 -17.52 0.71 -9.63
N PHE A 27 -17.91 -0.23 -8.77
CA PHE A 27 -17.39 -1.60 -8.77
C PHE A 27 -15.88 -1.69 -8.69
N LEU A 28 -15.25 -0.84 -7.87
CA LEU A 28 -13.80 -0.84 -7.77
C LEU A 28 -13.26 -2.14 -7.18
N GLY A 29 -12.19 -2.66 -7.78
CA GLY A 29 -11.48 -3.83 -7.29
C GLY A 29 -10.31 -3.47 -6.38
N THR A 30 -9.79 -2.27 -6.52
CA THR A 30 -8.60 -1.80 -5.80
C THR A 30 -8.70 -0.33 -5.44
N ILE A 31 -8.01 0.04 -4.36
CA ILE A 31 -7.74 1.43 -3.97
C ILE A 31 -6.29 1.54 -3.52
N LEU A 32 -5.76 2.74 -3.46
CA LEU A 32 -4.43 2.98 -2.91
C LEU A 32 -4.40 4.22 -2.01
N ASN A 33 -3.40 4.29 -1.16
CA ASN A 33 -2.92 5.55 -0.64
C ASN A 33 -1.44 5.74 -0.99
N GLY A 34 -1.14 6.87 -1.61
CA GLY A 34 0.22 7.34 -1.80
C GLY A 34 0.74 8.11 -0.58
N GLY A 35 1.90 8.73 -0.73
CA GLY A 35 2.45 9.57 0.32
C GLY A 35 1.62 10.85 0.52
N GLY A 36 0.68 10.84 1.44
CA GLY A 36 -0.20 11.98 1.72
C GLY A 36 -1.68 11.65 1.74
N GLY A 37 -2.04 10.39 1.48
CA GLY A 37 -3.38 9.89 1.71
C GLY A 37 -3.58 9.45 3.16
N TYR A 38 -4.55 10.05 3.86
CA TYR A 38 -4.84 9.75 5.26
C TYR A 38 -6.36 9.61 5.47
N PRO A 39 -6.79 8.83 6.48
CA PRO A 39 -8.19 8.80 6.87
C PRO A 39 -8.72 10.21 7.16
N ASN A 40 -9.85 10.56 6.52
CA ASN A 40 -10.48 11.89 6.63
C ASN A 40 -9.55 13.07 6.29
N GLN A 41 -8.48 12.85 5.51
CA GLN A 41 -7.43 13.83 5.20
C GLN A 41 -6.70 14.36 6.44
N ILE A 42 -6.75 13.62 7.54
CA ILE A 42 -6.10 13.99 8.80
C ILE A 42 -4.76 13.24 8.93
N LYS A 43 -3.65 13.97 8.82
CA LYS A 43 -2.30 13.40 8.90
C LYS A 43 -2.04 12.64 10.22
N ASN A 44 -2.63 13.10 11.30
CA ASN A 44 -2.45 12.52 12.63
C ASN A 44 -3.50 11.46 12.97
N SER A 45 -4.06 10.80 11.98
CA SER A 45 -5.03 9.71 12.17
C SER A 45 -4.43 8.57 12.98
N SER A 46 -5.21 8.08 13.93
CA SER A 46 -4.84 6.93 14.76
C SER A 46 -4.88 5.62 13.96
N ILE A 47 -4.23 4.57 14.47
CA ILE A 47 -4.34 3.21 13.90
C ILE A 47 -5.81 2.78 13.82
N GLN A 48 -6.64 3.21 14.76
CA GLN A 48 -8.07 2.88 14.75
C GLN A 48 -8.80 3.57 13.60
N ASP A 49 -8.44 4.81 13.27
CA ASP A 49 -9.02 5.51 12.11
C ASP A 49 -8.68 4.80 10.79
N TRP A 50 -7.43 4.35 10.65
CA TRP A 50 -7.01 3.52 9.51
C TRP A 50 -7.80 2.22 9.43
N LYS A 51 -7.98 1.51 10.55
CA LYS A 51 -8.79 0.28 10.60
C LYS A 51 -10.24 0.53 10.24
N ASN A 52 -10.82 1.61 10.76
CA ASN A 52 -12.21 1.96 10.48
C ASN A 52 -12.40 2.23 8.99
N LEU A 53 -11.51 3.01 8.38
CA LEU A 53 -11.56 3.29 6.95
C LEU A 53 -11.35 2.03 6.11
N SER A 54 -10.38 1.19 6.47
CA SER A 54 -10.15 -0.10 5.80
C SER A 54 -11.38 -1.00 5.87
N LYS A 55 -12.02 -1.06 7.04
CA LYS A 55 -13.27 -1.80 7.23
C LYS A 55 -14.39 -1.25 6.36
N SER A 56 -14.54 0.07 6.26
CA SER A 56 -15.59 0.70 5.44
C SER A 56 -15.43 0.32 3.96
N TYR A 57 -14.22 0.35 3.41
CA TYR A 57 -13.98 -0.12 2.04
C TYR A 57 -14.23 -1.61 1.86
N TYR A 58 -13.83 -2.44 2.84
CA TYR A 58 -14.13 -3.86 2.80
C TYR A 58 -15.65 -4.13 2.82
N GLU A 59 -16.40 -3.40 3.64
CA GLU A 59 -17.87 -3.53 3.71
C GLU A 59 -18.54 -3.03 2.43
N ALA A 60 -18.01 -1.99 1.80
CA ALA A 60 -18.43 -1.45 0.52
C ALA A 60 -18.04 -2.31 -0.69
N SER A 61 -17.30 -3.39 -0.49
CA SER A 61 -16.86 -4.26 -1.59
C SER A 61 -18.03 -4.70 -2.46
N PRO A 62 -17.90 -4.62 -3.81
CA PRO A 62 -18.98 -4.95 -4.71
C PRO A 62 -19.34 -6.43 -4.67
N GLU A 63 -20.58 -6.75 -5.02
CA GLU A 63 -21.08 -8.11 -5.07
C GLU A 63 -21.58 -8.45 -6.49
N VAL A 64 -21.24 -9.62 -6.99
CA VAL A 64 -21.69 -10.14 -8.27
C VAL A 64 -22.24 -11.55 -8.06
N ASN A 65 -23.50 -11.76 -8.40
CA ASN A 65 -24.19 -13.05 -8.24
C ASN A 65 -24.05 -13.67 -6.83
N GLY A 66 -24.19 -12.87 -5.79
CA GLY A 66 -24.06 -13.32 -4.40
C GLY A 66 -22.62 -13.51 -3.92
N ILE A 67 -21.61 -13.22 -4.75
CA ILE A 67 -20.21 -13.34 -4.39
C ILE A 67 -19.62 -11.93 -4.17
N LYS A 68 -19.20 -11.66 -2.94
CA LYS A 68 -18.49 -10.42 -2.60
C LYS A 68 -17.07 -10.46 -3.17
N ILE A 69 -16.66 -9.39 -3.86
CA ILE A 69 -15.31 -9.22 -4.38
C ILE A 69 -14.59 -8.19 -3.51
N PRO A 70 -13.74 -8.61 -2.56
CA PRO A 70 -13.10 -7.69 -1.64
C PRO A 70 -12.24 -6.65 -2.36
N ILE A 71 -12.43 -5.37 -1.99
CA ILE A 71 -11.55 -4.30 -2.47
C ILE A 71 -10.16 -4.50 -1.85
N LEU A 72 -9.14 -4.56 -2.70
CA LEU A 72 -7.75 -4.62 -2.26
C LEU A 72 -7.21 -3.20 -2.06
N TRP A 73 -6.71 -2.94 -0.87
CA TRP A 73 -6.05 -1.68 -0.56
C TRP A 73 -4.54 -1.84 -0.61
N GLY A 74 -3.88 -1.11 -1.55
CA GLY A 74 -2.43 -1.04 -1.70
C GLY A 74 -1.84 0.22 -1.08
N THR A 75 -0.67 0.11 -0.46
CA THR A 75 0.01 1.25 0.17
C THR A 75 1.49 1.29 -0.16
N ASP A 76 2.05 2.50 -0.23
CA ASP A 76 3.49 2.74 -0.34
C ASP A 76 4.14 2.62 1.04
N ALA A 77 4.51 1.40 1.43
CA ALA A 77 5.30 1.16 2.64
C ALA A 77 6.72 0.70 2.28
N VAL A 78 7.39 1.45 1.40
CA VAL A 78 8.67 1.07 0.77
C VAL A 78 9.83 1.02 1.77
N HIS A 79 9.79 1.85 2.81
CA HIS A 79 10.79 1.87 3.88
C HIS A 79 10.14 2.01 5.28
N GLY A 80 9.00 1.35 5.47
CA GLY A 80 8.15 1.42 6.65
C GLY A 80 6.76 1.94 6.31
N HIS A 81 5.80 1.80 7.22
CA HIS A 81 4.43 2.29 7.02
C HIS A 81 4.36 3.81 7.26
N ASN A 82 5.05 4.57 6.40
CA ASN A 82 5.38 5.98 6.57
C ASN A 82 4.17 6.93 6.66
N ASN A 83 2.98 6.49 6.28
CA ASN A 83 1.76 7.28 6.40
C ASN A 83 1.10 7.17 7.78
N VAL A 84 1.57 6.27 8.63
CA VAL A 84 0.99 6.03 9.96
C VAL A 84 1.92 6.57 11.04
N ILE A 85 1.41 7.47 11.87
CA ILE A 85 2.17 8.02 12.99
C ILE A 85 2.47 6.92 14.00
N GLY A 86 3.74 6.86 14.42
CA GLY A 86 4.23 5.85 15.34
C GLY A 86 4.75 4.58 14.67
N ALA A 87 4.55 4.42 13.34
CA ALA A 87 5.17 3.33 12.60
C ALA A 87 6.69 3.54 12.47
N THR A 88 7.42 2.44 12.35
CA THR A 88 8.88 2.47 12.21
C THR A 88 9.27 2.90 10.80
N ILE A 89 10.08 3.95 10.69
CA ILE A 89 10.66 4.39 9.43
C ILE A 89 12.06 3.78 9.31
N PHE A 90 12.24 2.98 8.28
CA PHE A 90 13.52 2.35 7.96
C PHE A 90 14.31 3.20 6.95
N PRO A 91 15.63 3.03 6.85
CA PRO A 91 16.42 3.64 5.79
C PRO A 91 15.90 3.24 4.40
N HIS A 92 16.17 4.08 3.40
CA HIS A 92 15.87 3.75 2.00
C HIS A 92 16.57 2.47 1.54
N ASN A 93 16.00 1.80 0.56
CA ASN A 93 16.46 0.49 0.07
C ASN A 93 17.92 0.48 -0.39
N ILE A 94 18.43 1.60 -0.92
CA ILE A 94 19.84 1.74 -1.29
C ILE A 94 20.76 1.57 -0.07
N ALA A 95 20.40 2.15 1.07
CA ALA A 95 21.17 1.99 2.31
C ALA A 95 21.00 0.59 2.89
N LEU A 96 19.79 0.03 2.85
CA LEU A 96 19.53 -1.34 3.28
C LEU A 96 20.31 -2.35 2.45
N GLY A 97 20.36 -2.18 1.13
CA GLY A 97 21.16 -3.02 0.22
C GLY A 97 22.66 -2.93 0.51
N ALA A 98 23.16 -1.76 0.88
CA ALA A 98 24.57 -1.57 1.25
C ALA A 98 24.98 -2.36 2.51
N THR A 99 24.03 -2.73 3.37
CA THR A 99 24.33 -3.57 4.55
C THR A 99 24.76 -4.98 4.20
N ARG A 100 24.40 -5.49 3.03
CA ARG A 100 24.61 -6.89 2.58
C ARG A 100 24.17 -7.93 3.63
N ASN A 101 23.11 -7.60 4.38
CA ASN A 101 22.62 -8.43 5.49
C ASN A 101 21.19 -8.89 5.24
N GLU A 102 21.03 -10.02 4.56
CA GLU A 102 19.73 -10.61 4.22
C GLU A 102 18.85 -10.89 5.44
N LYS A 103 19.47 -11.34 6.56
CA LYS A 103 18.73 -11.62 7.80
C LYS A 103 18.13 -10.33 8.38
N LEU A 104 18.84 -9.20 8.27
CA LEU A 104 18.33 -7.89 8.68
C LEU A 104 17.17 -7.48 7.79
N ILE A 105 17.33 -7.60 6.47
CA ILE A 105 16.26 -7.23 5.50
C ILE A 105 14.99 -8.06 5.75
N LYS A 106 15.12 -9.36 5.99
CA LYS A 106 13.97 -10.22 6.35
C LYS A 106 13.27 -9.76 7.64
N LYS A 107 14.02 -9.36 8.66
CA LYS A 107 13.44 -8.82 9.91
C LYS A 107 12.70 -7.50 9.65
N ILE A 108 13.28 -6.59 8.86
CA ILE A 108 12.64 -5.32 8.47
C ILE A 108 11.35 -5.59 7.72
N GLY A 109 11.37 -6.45 6.71
CA GLY A 109 10.16 -6.83 5.97
C GLY A 109 9.06 -7.41 6.86
N SER A 110 9.43 -8.23 7.84
CA SER A 110 8.48 -8.77 8.83
C SER A 110 7.89 -7.69 9.75
N ALA A 111 8.68 -6.69 10.13
CA ALA A 111 8.20 -5.55 10.93
C ALA A 111 7.22 -4.69 10.11
N VAL A 112 7.61 -4.32 8.89
CA VAL A 112 6.74 -3.55 7.98
C VAL A 112 5.43 -4.28 7.71
N ALA A 113 5.46 -5.59 7.43
CA ALA A 113 4.25 -6.38 7.19
C ALA A 113 3.30 -6.37 8.40
N LYS A 114 3.83 -6.47 9.63
CA LYS A 114 3.02 -6.38 10.85
C LYS A 114 2.39 -5.00 11.03
N GLU A 115 3.15 -3.93 10.80
CA GLU A 115 2.64 -2.57 10.92
C GLU A 115 1.58 -2.28 9.86
N VAL A 116 1.79 -2.65 8.60
CA VAL A 116 0.81 -2.51 7.52
C VAL A 116 -0.47 -3.29 7.84
N SER A 117 -0.36 -4.57 8.20
CA SER A 117 -1.53 -5.39 8.52
C SER A 117 -2.30 -4.88 9.76
N SER A 118 -1.61 -4.21 10.69
CA SER A 118 -2.24 -3.62 11.87
C SER A 118 -3.24 -2.51 11.54
N THR A 119 -3.15 -1.91 10.37
CA THR A 119 -4.08 -0.89 9.86
C THR A 119 -5.22 -1.47 9.01
N GLY A 120 -5.25 -2.79 8.82
CA GLY A 120 -6.24 -3.46 7.97
C GLY A 120 -5.85 -3.48 6.48
N ILE A 121 -4.73 -2.88 6.11
CA ILE A 121 -4.20 -2.91 4.75
C ILE A 121 -3.46 -4.23 4.54
N ILE A 122 -3.69 -4.89 3.40
CA ILE A 122 -3.17 -6.24 3.13
C ILE A 122 -2.21 -6.30 1.94
N TRP A 123 -2.00 -5.19 1.26
CA TRP A 123 -1.14 -5.10 0.09
C TRP A 123 -0.19 -3.90 0.22
N THR A 124 1.09 -4.14 -0.01
CA THR A 124 2.10 -3.07 -0.08
C THR A 124 2.88 -3.17 -1.37
N PHE A 125 3.32 -2.01 -1.90
CA PHE A 125 4.18 -1.90 -3.09
C PHE A 125 5.66 -2.11 -2.74
N ALA A 126 5.94 -2.89 -1.73
CA ALA A 126 7.28 -3.19 -1.22
C ALA A 126 7.51 -4.72 -1.08
N PRO A 127 8.77 -5.18 -1.10
CA PRO A 127 9.99 -4.39 -1.34
C PRO A 127 10.18 -4.03 -2.81
N THR A 128 10.84 -2.90 -3.08
CA THR A 128 11.28 -2.57 -4.43
C THR A 128 12.48 -3.42 -4.78
N ILE A 129 12.34 -4.30 -5.77
CA ILE A 129 13.39 -5.22 -6.23
C ILE A 129 14.12 -4.73 -7.50
N ALA A 130 13.75 -3.55 -7.99
CA ALA A 130 14.39 -2.94 -9.14
C ALA A 130 15.87 -2.63 -8.85
N VAL A 131 16.73 -2.96 -9.80
CA VAL A 131 18.16 -2.59 -9.78
C VAL A 131 18.35 -1.45 -10.77
N PRO A 132 18.73 -0.24 -10.31
CA PRO A 132 18.91 0.89 -11.22
C PRO A 132 20.09 0.62 -12.15
N GLN A 133 19.86 0.80 -13.44
CA GLN A 133 20.90 0.68 -14.47
C GLN A 133 21.56 2.04 -14.75
N MET A 134 20.91 3.13 -14.38
CA MET A 134 21.38 4.49 -14.55
C MET A 134 21.31 5.28 -13.23
N ILE A 135 22.23 6.23 -13.05
CA ILE A 135 22.34 7.05 -11.84
C ILE A 135 21.24 8.13 -11.78
N TYR A 136 20.55 8.41 -12.89
CA TYR A 136 19.58 9.49 -13.02
C TYR A 136 18.14 8.98 -12.90
N GLY A 137 17.35 9.67 -12.07
CA GLY A 137 15.92 9.43 -11.90
C GLY A 137 15.47 9.31 -10.44
N ALA A 138 14.26 9.73 -10.15
CA ALA A 138 13.67 9.70 -8.80
C ALA A 138 13.55 8.27 -8.23
N GLU A 139 13.40 7.28 -9.08
CA GLU A 139 13.29 5.87 -8.68
C GLU A 139 14.62 5.26 -8.19
N HIS A 140 15.75 5.95 -8.42
CA HIS A 140 17.06 5.48 -7.94
C HIS A 140 17.10 5.32 -6.41
N MET A 141 16.46 6.20 -5.68
CA MET A 141 16.40 6.11 -4.21
C MET A 141 15.54 4.95 -3.70
N LYS A 142 14.57 4.50 -4.47
CA LYS A 142 13.70 3.36 -4.12
C LYS A 142 14.33 2.01 -4.48
N ALA A 143 15.33 2.02 -5.37
CA ALA A 143 15.94 0.80 -5.86
C ALA A 143 16.86 0.15 -4.82
N THR A 144 16.89 -1.17 -4.83
CA THR A 144 17.84 -1.94 -4.02
C THR A 144 19.14 -2.09 -4.79
N LEU A 145 20.27 -1.81 -4.16
CA LEU A 145 21.57 -2.05 -4.76
C LEU A 145 21.71 -3.54 -5.11
N LYS A 146 22.35 -3.82 -6.25
CA LYS A 146 22.64 -5.18 -6.69
C LYS A 146 23.41 -5.92 -5.60
N ILE A 147 22.72 -6.85 -4.94
CA ILE A 147 23.40 -7.86 -4.15
C ILE A 147 23.96 -8.86 -5.17
N GLN A 148 25.25 -8.86 -5.38
CA GLN A 148 25.89 -9.97 -6.08
C GLN A 148 25.78 -11.19 -5.17
N ILE A 149 24.93 -12.13 -5.62
CA ILE A 149 24.87 -13.48 -5.05
C ILE A 149 26.12 -14.23 -5.45
#